data_64875e71381855fcebbdfcfbe841f616
#
_entry.id   64875e71381855fcebbdfcfbe841f616
#
_cell.length_a   1.000
_cell.length_b   1.000
_cell.length_c   1.000
_cell.angle_alpha   90.00
_cell.angle_beta   90.00
_cell.angle_gamma   90.00
#
_symmetry.space_group_name_H-M   'P 1'
#
loop_
_entity.id
_entity.type
_entity.pdbx_description
1 polymer ?
#
loop_
_entity_poly.entity_id
_entity_poly.type
_entity_poly.pdbx_seq_one_letter_code
_entity_poly.pdbx_strand_id
1 'polypeptide(L)'
;MVAHLTRRNELGSGFARVEYVIECKHQSKPWVLFGRGRPIAGAARVAQRITNPRARSRLYALASRKDIQSQPLFALRKERAYGMTVVTFRDDSGVDVPYAAAMTVVKAAVSLAKRMDVDKVSRFFLALPVIVTDAPLFMCALNTSGELTLRRIQVADLLWRHGVSGHPYSIIRIVHRDALEAWSLSATQDAAAILPLLDPDGVAT
;
A
#
# COMPACT_ATOMS: atom_id res chain seq x y z
N MET A 1 -3.65 -4.48 14.89
CA MET A 1 -3.29 -3.13 15.43
C MET A 1 -3.35 -2.16 14.26
N VAL A 2 -4.09 -1.07 14.39
CA VAL A 2 -4.12 -0.01 13.36
C VAL A 2 -3.28 1.14 13.89
N ALA A 3 -2.13 1.40 13.28
CA ALA A 3 -1.34 2.58 13.59
C ALA A 3 -1.82 3.73 12.71
N HIS A 4 -2.23 4.82 13.31
CA HIS A 4 -2.72 6.00 12.62
C HIS A 4 -1.60 7.03 12.51
N LEU A 5 -1.16 7.32 11.31
CA LEU A 5 -0.39 8.51 11.00
C LEU A 5 -1.36 9.54 10.43
N THR A 6 -1.79 10.46 11.27
CA THR A 6 -2.71 11.53 10.89
C THR A 6 -1.99 12.86 10.93
N ARG A 7 -1.96 13.59 9.84
CA ARG A 7 -1.67 15.02 9.85
C ARG A 7 -2.96 15.77 9.53
N ARG A 8 -3.49 16.51 10.50
CA ARG A 8 -4.57 17.47 10.27
C ARG A 8 -3.98 18.72 9.65
N ASN A 9 -4.58 19.18 8.56
CA ASN A 9 -4.40 20.54 8.12
C ASN A 9 -5.47 21.38 8.84
N GLU A 10 -5.06 22.28 9.73
CA GLU A 10 -5.97 23.04 10.62
C GLU A 10 -6.66 24.22 9.95
N LEU A 11 -6.46 24.44 8.65
CA LEU A 11 -6.98 25.56 7.93
C LEU A 11 -8.10 25.15 6.97
N GLY A 12 -9.35 25.35 7.40
CA GLY A 12 -10.52 25.30 6.54
C GLY A 12 -11.36 24.02 6.63
N SER A 13 -12.57 24.08 6.10
CA SER A 13 -13.64 23.05 6.14
C SER A 13 -13.41 21.80 5.28
N GLY A 14 -12.18 21.48 4.91
CA GLY A 14 -11.83 20.29 4.12
C GLY A 14 -10.52 19.68 4.58
N PHE A 15 -10.52 18.38 4.85
CA PHE A 15 -9.31 17.66 5.27
C PHE A 15 -8.92 16.65 4.19
N ALA A 16 -7.67 16.73 3.72
CA ALA A 16 -7.03 15.59 3.11
C ALA A 16 -6.34 14.76 4.22
N ARG A 17 -6.54 13.45 4.18
CA ARG A 17 -5.99 12.53 5.18
C ARG A 17 -5.37 11.32 4.51
N VAL A 18 -4.18 10.97 4.94
CA VAL A 18 -3.47 9.75 4.53
C VAL A 18 -3.28 8.87 5.75
N GLU A 19 -3.73 7.63 5.66
CA GLU A 19 -3.57 6.66 6.74
C GLU A 19 -2.93 5.37 6.23
N TYR A 20 -1.99 4.85 7.02
CA TYR A 20 -1.43 3.53 6.85
C TYR A 20 -2.23 2.54 7.70
N VAL A 21 -2.87 1.59 7.02
CA VAL A 21 -3.59 0.49 7.67
C VAL A 21 -2.63 -0.68 7.77
N ILE A 22 -2.23 -1.02 9.00
CA ILE A 22 -1.14 -1.97 9.25
C ILE A 22 -1.68 -3.27 9.81
N GLU A 23 -1.33 -4.37 9.17
CA GLU A 23 -1.50 -5.73 9.65
C GLU A 23 -0.14 -6.28 10.09
N CYS A 24 -0.01 -6.70 11.34
CA CYS A 24 1.22 -7.29 11.86
C CYS A 24 1.11 -8.82 11.86
N LYS A 25 2.12 -9.49 11.32
CA LYS A 25 2.22 -10.95 11.31
C LYS A 25 3.54 -11.39 11.94
N HIS A 26 3.41 -12.22 12.95
CA HIS A 26 4.53 -12.94 13.53
C HIS A 26 4.62 -14.33 12.91
N GLN A 27 5.74 -14.62 12.23
CA GLN A 27 5.95 -15.91 11.58
C GLN A 27 7.43 -16.19 11.34
N SER A 28 7.87 -17.39 11.65
CA SER A 28 9.27 -17.81 11.44
C SER A 28 9.54 -18.30 10.01
N LYS A 29 8.51 -18.75 9.30
CA LYS A 29 8.64 -19.30 7.94
C LYS A 29 8.87 -18.21 6.91
N PRO A 30 9.84 -18.37 5.99
CA PRO A 30 10.12 -17.37 4.97
C PRO A 30 8.94 -17.10 4.04
N TRP A 31 8.74 -15.83 3.69
CA TRP A 31 7.83 -15.40 2.63
C TRP A 31 8.59 -15.20 1.34
N VAL A 32 8.10 -15.82 0.28
CA VAL A 32 8.64 -15.64 -1.07
C VAL A 32 7.67 -14.82 -1.89
N LEU A 33 8.15 -13.69 -2.39
CA LEU A 33 7.43 -12.78 -3.26
C LEU A 33 7.88 -13.00 -4.70
N PHE A 34 6.93 -13.18 -5.62
CA PHE A 34 7.23 -13.45 -7.02
C PHE A 34 7.25 -12.16 -7.82
N GLY A 35 8.46 -11.74 -8.19
CA GLY A 35 8.72 -10.57 -9.01
C GLY A 35 8.67 -10.91 -10.49
N ARG A 36 7.52 -10.69 -11.12
CA ARG A 36 7.40 -10.71 -12.57
C ARG A 36 6.32 -9.73 -12.99
N GLY A 37 6.55 -8.99 -14.03
CA GLY A 37 5.46 -8.25 -14.62
C GLY A 37 5.91 -6.95 -15.28
N ARG A 38 5.04 -6.44 -16.12
CA ARG A 38 5.22 -5.15 -16.79
C ARG A 38 5.13 -4.01 -15.77
N PRO A 39 5.90 -2.95 -15.95
CA PRO A 39 5.76 -1.76 -15.13
C PRO A 39 4.31 -1.26 -15.18
N ILE A 40 3.73 -0.97 -14.01
CA ILE A 40 2.43 -0.31 -13.97
C ILE A 40 2.65 1.17 -14.29
N ALA A 41 1.86 1.71 -15.23
CA ALA A 41 1.89 3.12 -15.57
C ALA A 41 1.64 4.00 -14.34
N GLY A 42 2.27 5.19 -14.31
CA GLY A 42 2.15 6.12 -13.18
C GLY A 42 0.70 6.44 -12.84
N ALA A 43 -0.11 6.73 -13.84
CA ALA A 43 -1.55 6.98 -13.67
C ALA A 43 -2.27 5.79 -13.00
N ALA A 44 -2.00 4.56 -13.41
CA ALA A 44 -2.62 3.39 -12.81
C ALA A 44 -2.19 3.19 -11.35
N ARG A 45 -0.93 3.51 -11.00
CA ARG A 45 -0.45 3.44 -9.62
C ARG A 45 -1.22 4.37 -8.68
N VAL A 46 -1.54 5.57 -9.14
CA VAL A 46 -2.34 6.54 -8.38
C VAL A 46 -3.80 6.06 -8.31
N ALA A 47 -4.39 5.71 -9.44
CA ALA A 47 -5.80 5.33 -9.55
C ALA A 47 -6.15 4.05 -8.75
N GLN A 48 -5.18 3.18 -8.52
CA GLN A 48 -5.38 1.93 -7.75
C GLN A 48 -5.27 2.10 -6.23
N ARG A 49 -5.04 3.31 -5.74
CA ARG A 49 -5.04 3.55 -4.29
C ARG A 49 -6.45 3.53 -3.72
N ILE A 50 -6.57 3.04 -2.50
CA ILE A 50 -7.85 2.97 -1.78
C ILE A 50 -8.18 4.36 -1.26
N THR A 51 -9.32 4.88 -1.66
CA THR A 51 -9.81 6.20 -1.24
C THR A 51 -11.29 6.13 -0.89
N ASN A 52 -11.80 7.12 -0.16
CA ASN A 52 -13.23 7.24 0.08
C ASN A 52 -13.99 7.48 -1.24
N PRO A 53 -15.24 6.99 -1.36
CA PRO A 53 -16.02 7.06 -2.60
C PRO A 53 -16.10 8.45 -3.22
N ARG A 54 -16.30 9.51 -2.42
CA ARG A 54 -16.39 10.90 -2.90
C ARG A 54 -15.11 11.41 -3.54
N ALA A 55 -13.96 10.97 -3.02
CA ALA A 55 -12.66 11.40 -3.54
C ALA A 55 -12.20 10.63 -4.77
N ARG A 56 -12.93 9.57 -5.19
CA ARG A 56 -12.50 8.68 -6.28
C ARG A 56 -12.33 9.42 -7.61
N SER A 57 -13.30 10.22 -8.01
CA SER A 57 -13.21 11.01 -9.24
C SER A 57 -12.03 11.98 -9.22
N ARG A 58 -11.77 12.61 -8.07
CA ARG A 58 -10.62 13.48 -7.87
C ARG A 58 -9.31 12.70 -7.94
N LEU A 59 -9.24 11.50 -7.34
CA LEU A 59 -8.06 10.64 -7.46
C LEU A 59 -7.76 10.27 -8.92
N TYR A 60 -8.78 9.98 -9.73
CA TYR A 60 -8.61 9.72 -11.15
C TYR A 60 -8.12 10.97 -11.92
N ALA A 61 -8.65 12.14 -11.61
CA ALA A 61 -8.15 13.39 -12.19
C ALA A 61 -6.68 13.65 -11.82
N LEU A 62 -6.31 13.42 -10.56
CA LEU A 62 -4.94 13.53 -10.10
C LEU A 62 -4.02 12.47 -10.73
N ALA A 63 -4.55 11.30 -11.06
CA ALA A 63 -3.77 10.23 -11.69
C ALA A 63 -3.22 10.60 -13.07
N SER A 64 -3.79 11.56 -13.78
CA SER A 64 -3.27 12.06 -15.06
C SER A 64 -2.08 13.01 -14.90
N ARG A 65 -1.86 13.60 -13.72
CA ARG A 65 -0.83 14.58 -13.44
C ARG A 65 0.53 13.91 -13.19
N LYS A 66 1.55 14.32 -13.96
CA LYS A 66 2.92 13.77 -13.83
C LYS A 66 3.58 14.11 -12.50
N ASP A 67 3.35 15.31 -11.97
CA ASP A 67 3.85 15.73 -10.67
C ASP A 67 3.30 14.87 -9.53
N ILE A 68 2.05 14.43 -9.61
CA ILE A 68 1.45 13.47 -8.67
C ILE A 68 2.03 12.07 -8.87
N GLN A 69 2.16 11.61 -10.12
CA GLN A 69 2.69 10.27 -10.41
C GLN A 69 4.14 10.09 -9.93
N SER A 70 4.93 11.17 -9.89
CA SER A 70 6.32 11.19 -9.44
C SER A 70 6.48 11.23 -7.92
N GLN A 71 5.40 11.51 -7.16
CA GLN A 71 5.48 11.55 -5.70
C GLN A 71 5.89 10.19 -5.12
N PRO A 72 6.79 10.17 -4.14
CA PRO A 72 7.29 8.93 -3.53
C PRO A 72 6.18 8.03 -2.98
N LEU A 73 5.10 8.62 -2.45
CA LEU A 73 3.93 7.88 -1.97
C LEU A 73 3.29 6.99 -3.05
N PHE A 74 3.31 7.43 -4.31
CA PHE A 74 2.76 6.69 -5.45
C PHE A 74 3.82 5.91 -6.22
N ALA A 75 5.10 6.13 -5.94
CA ALA A 75 6.18 5.36 -6.54
C ALA A 75 6.11 3.91 -6.04
N LEU A 76 6.25 2.97 -6.98
CA LEU A 76 6.50 1.58 -6.61
C LEU A 76 7.99 1.39 -6.33
N ARG A 77 8.28 0.56 -5.35
CA ARG A 77 9.64 0.14 -5.08
C ARG A 77 10.19 -0.70 -6.23
N LYS A 78 11.52 -0.80 -6.30
CA LYS A 78 12.20 -1.69 -7.24
C LYS A 78 11.77 -3.14 -6.99
N GLU A 79 11.67 -3.52 -5.74
CA GLU A 79 11.17 -4.79 -5.24
C GLU A 79 9.63 -4.79 -5.30
N ARG A 80 9.09 -5.29 -6.41
CA ARG A 80 7.65 -5.42 -6.61
C ARG A 80 7.29 -6.83 -7.00
N ALA A 81 6.20 -7.33 -6.42
CA ALA A 81 5.71 -8.67 -6.61
C ALA A 81 4.26 -8.65 -7.12
N TYR A 82 3.87 -9.70 -7.79
CA TYR A 82 2.51 -9.94 -8.29
C TYR A 82 1.90 -11.22 -7.69
N GLY A 83 2.62 -11.87 -6.82
CA GLY A 83 2.20 -13.01 -6.07
C GLY A 83 3.14 -13.25 -4.91
N MET A 84 2.70 -14.02 -3.95
CA MET A 84 3.50 -14.41 -2.78
C MET A 84 3.07 -15.78 -2.28
N THR A 85 3.95 -16.44 -1.58
CA THR A 85 3.69 -17.70 -0.87
C THR A 85 4.57 -17.81 0.36
N VAL A 86 4.21 -18.70 1.26
CA VAL A 86 5.09 -19.15 2.35
C VAL A 86 5.84 -20.40 1.89
N VAL A 87 7.10 -20.49 2.24
CA VAL A 87 7.84 -21.73 2.08
C VAL A 87 7.39 -22.69 3.19
N THR A 88 6.54 -23.65 2.83
CA THR A 88 6.10 -24.70 3.74
C THR A 88 6.74 -26.02 3.34
N PHE A 89 7.51 -26.62 4.27
CA PHE A 89 7.83 -28.01 4.20
C PHE A 89 6.76 -28.75 5.02
N ARG A 90 5.73 -29.27 4.36
CA ARG A 90 4.60 -30.00 4.98
C ARG A 90 3.99 -29.24 6.17
N ASP A 91 3.08 -28.37 5.89
CA ASP A 91 2.26 -27.74 6.93
C ASP A 91 0.81 -28.18 6.77
N ASP A 92 0.30 -28.85 7.76
CA ASP A 92 -1.06 -29.37 7.80
C ASP A 92 -2.10 -28.27 8.13
N SER A 93 -1.66 -27.02 8.37
CA SER A 93 -2.58 -25.96 8.81
C SER A 93 -3.51 -25.45 7.71
N GLY A 94 -3.24 -25.71 6.44
CA GLY A 94 -4.07 -25.27 5.30
C GLY A 94 -4.22 -23.75 5.13
N VAL A 95 -3.61 -22.95 6.01
CA VAL A 95 -3.76 -21.48 6.01
C VAL A 95 -2.58 -20.83 5.30
N ASP A 96 -2.85 -20.18 4.16
CA ASP A 96 -1.91 -19.26 3.52
C ASP A 96 -1.87 -17.94 4.31
N VAL A 97 -0.93 -17.84 5.24
CA VAL A 97 -0.81 -16.66 6.13
C VAL A 97 -0.56 -15.37 5.36
N PRO A 98 0.31 -15.29 4.33
CA PRO A 98 0.45 -14.10 3.50
C PRO A 98 -0.84 -13.72 2.78
N TYR A 99 -1.56 -14.70 2.23
CA TYR A 99 -2.85 -14.45 1.60
C TYR A 99 -3.87 -13.88 2.59
N ALA A 100 -4.01 -14.50 3.75
CA ALA A 100 -4.90 -14.05 4.81
C ALA A 100 -4.54 -12.63 5.28
N ALA A 101 -3.26 -12.31 5.45
CA ALA A 101 -2.79 -10.98 5.80
C ALA A 101 -3.16 -9.94 4.74
N ALA A 102 -2.93 -10.25 3.46
CA ALA A 102 -3.28 -9.35 2.36
C ALA A 102 -4.79 -9.08 2.29
N MET A 103 -5.61 -10.11 2.42
CA MET A 103 -7.06 -9.96 2.45
C MET A 103 -7.54 -9.14 3.65
N THR A 104 -6.98 -9.38 4.83
CA THR A 104 -7.33 -8.65 6.05
C THR A 104 -7.02 -7.17 5.93
N VAL A 105 -5.78 -6.82 5.55
CA VAL A 105 -5.37 -5.41 5.48
C VAL A 105 -6.11 -4.64 4.40
N VAL A 106 -6.41 -5.26 3.24
CA VAL A 106 -7.18 -4.61 2.18
C VAL A 106 -8.63 -4.41 2.59
N LYS A 107 -9.28 -5.42 3.17
CA LYS A 107 -10.65 -5.28 3.70
C LYS A 107 -10.74 -4.18 4.76
N ALA A 108 -9.78 -4.12 5.67
CA ALA A 108 -9.71 -3.08 6.69
C ALA A 108 -9.55 -1.68 6.07
N ALA A 109 -8.65 -1.52 5.09
CA ALA A 109 -8.44 -0.26 4.39
C ALA A 109 -9.68 0.21 3.62
N VAL A 110 -10.36 -0.70 2.92
CA VAL A 110 -11.62 -0.39 2.20
C VAL A 110 -12.74 -0.03 3.17
N SER A 111 -12.87 -0.76 4.27
CA SER A 111 -13.88 -0.48 5.31
C SER A 111 -13.65 0.89 5.95
N LEU A 112 -12.40 1.22 6.25
CA LEU A 112 -12.03 2.51 6.81
C LEU A 112 -12.35 3.65 5.83
N ALA A 113 -11.98 3.51 4.56
CA ALA A 113 -12.27 4.50 3.53
C ALA A 113 -13.78 4.76 3.37
N LYS A 114 -14.60 3.71 3.45
CA LYS A 114 -16.07 3.85 3.41
C LYS A 114 -16.60 4.60 4.64
N ARG A 115 -16.10 4.31 5.85
CA ARG A 115 -16.51 5.03 7.07
C ARG A 115 -16.18 6.51 7.00
N MET A 116 -14.98 6.87 6.53
CA MET A 116 -14.59 8.28 6.36
C MET A 116 -15.48 9.04 5.40
N ASP A 117 -16.16 8.37 4.47
CA ASP A 117 -17.15 8.98 3.58
C ASP A 117 -18.47 9.25 4.27
N VAL A 118 -18.95 8.33 5.10
CA VAL A 118 -20.22 8.44 5.84
C VAL A 118 -20.13 9.56 6.89
N ASP A 119 -19.03 9.60 7.63
CA ASP A 119 -18.84 10.55 8.73
C ASP A 119 -18.57 11.98 8.24
N LYS A 120 -18.41 12.17 6.90
CA LYS A 120 -18.09 13.46 6.26
C LYS A 120 -16.85 14.15 6.84
N VAL A 121 -15.99 13.40 7.52
CA VAL A 121 -14.83 13.89 8.26
C VAL A 121 -13.71 14.32 7.31
N SER A 122 -13.66 13.76 6.10
CA SER A 122 -12.58 14.03 5.16
C SER A 122 -13.10 14.18 3.74
N ARG A 123 -12.72 15.28 3.07
CA ARG A 123 -13.00 15.46 1.63
C ARG A 123 -12.17 14.51 0.77
N PHE A 124 -10.93 14.26 1.18
CA PHE A 124 -10.03 13.33 0.52
C PHE A 124 -9.37 12.42 1.56
N PHE A 125 -9.67 11.13 1.48
CA PHE A 125 -9.09 10.13 2.36
C PHE A 125 -8.36 9.07 1.53
N LEU A 126 -7.12 8.80 1.88
CA LEU A 126 -6.27 7.79 1.23
C LEU A 126 -5.86 6.74 2.26
N ALA A 127 -6.26 5.49 2.04
CA ALA A 127 -5.87 4.36 2.85
C ALA A 127 -4.78 3.55 2.16
N LEU A 128 -3.66 3.34 2.85
CA LEU A 128 -2.49 2.64 2.33
C LEU A 128 -2.30 1.33 3.12
N PRO A 129 -2.62 0.17 2.52
CA PRO A 129 -2.47 -1.10 3.20
C PRO A 129 -0.99 -1.49 3.33
N VAL A 130 -0.60 -1.91 4.53
CA VAL A 130 0.76 -2.31 4.88
C VAL A 130 0.72 -3.61 5.67
N ILE A 131 1.62 -4.53 5.36
CA ILE A 131 1.86 -5.73 6.17
C ILE A 131 3.24 -5.59 6.79
N VAL A 132 3.33 -5.68 8.10
CA VAL A 132 4.60 -5.76 8.84
C VAL A 132 4.78 -7.21 9.28
N THR A 133 5.95 -7.78 9.00
CA THR A 133 6.25 -9.16 9.39
C THR A 133 7.69 -9.29 9.89
N ASP A 134 7.92 -10.24 10.75
CA ASP A 134 9.26 -10.69 11.16
C ASP A 134 9.73 -11.94 10.39
N ALA A 135 8.87 -12.48 9.51
CA ALA A 135 9.26 -13.52 8.59
C ALA A 135 10.36 -13.06 7.63
N PRO A 136 11.40 -13.85 7.37
CA PRO A 136 12.37 -13.53 6.34
C PRO A 136 11.69 -13.33 4.98
N LEU A 137 11.96 -12.20 4.32
CA LEU A 137 11.38 -11.86 3.04
C LEU A 137 12.36 -12.14 1.90
N PHE A 138 11.90 -12.85 0.88
CA PHE A 138 12.67 -13.13 -0.32
C PHE A 138 11.91 -12.68 -1.57
N MET A 139 12.63 -12.07 -2.51
CA MET A 139 12.16 -11.81 -3.86
C MET A 139 12.68 -12.93 -4.77
N CYS A 140 11.76 -13.62 -5.41
CA CYS A 140 12.01 -14.60 -6.44
C CYS A 140 11.68 -14.00 -7.81
N ALA A 141 12.64 -13.95 -8.71
CA ALA A 141 12.46 -13.37 -10.03
C ALA A 141 13.32 -14.11 -11.07
N LEU A 142 12.89 -14.07 -12.33
CA LEU A 142 13.73 -14.48 -13.44
C LEU A 142 14.66 -13.33 -13.81
N ASN A 143 15.94 -13.63 -13.96
CA ASN A 143 16.91 -12.69 -14.51
C ASN A 143 16.76 -12.58 -16.04
N THR A 144 17.60 -11.79 -16.67
CA THR A 144 17.59 -11.59 -18.14
C THR A 144 17.94 -12.83 -18.94
N SER A 145 18.71 -13.76 -18.35
CA SER A 145 19.00 -15.09 -18.93
C SER A 145 17.93 -16.14 -18.70
N GLY A 146 16.84 -15.79 -17.99
CA GLY A 146 15.76 -16.73 -17.70
C GLY A 146 16.01 -17.61 -16.48
N GLU A 147 17.10 -17.38 -15.75
CA GLU A 147 17.43 -18.13 -14.54
C GLU A 147 16.66 -17.56 -13.32
N LEU A 148 16.30 -18.43 -12.44
CA LEU A 148 15.58 -18.09 -11.23
C LEU A 148 16.56 -17.53 -10.19
N THR A 149 16.29 -16.31 -9.71
CA THR A 149 17.08 -15.67 -8.66
C THR A 149 16.24 -15.53 -7.39
N LEU A 150 16.87 -15.81 -6.26
CA LEU A 150 16.27 -15.62 -4.94
C LEU A 150 17.13 -14.62 -4.15
N ARG A 151 16.52 -13.50 -3.74
CA ARG A 151 17.23 -12.43 -3.04
C ARG A 151 16.48 -12.03 -1.77
N ARG A 152 17.20 -11.96 -0.64
CA ARG A 152 16.63 -11.42 0.61
C ARG A 152 16.33 -9.93 0.44
N ILE A 153 15.18 -9.50 0.93
CA ILE A 153 14.70 -8.13 0.86
C ILE A 153 14.14 -7.69 2.22
N GLN A 154 13.99 -6.38 2.41
CA GLN A 154 13.42 -5.81 3.63
C GLN A 154 12.07 -5.16 3.40
N VAL A 155 11.84 -4.63 2.20
CA VAL A 155 10.60 -3.96 1.82
C VAL A 155 10.25 -4.31 0.39
N ALA A 156 8.97 -4.56 0.13
CA ALA A 156 8.45 -4.77 -1.22
C ALA A 156 7.05 -4.17 -1.40
N ASP A 157 6.67 -3.95 -2.65
CA ASP A 157 5.28 -3.66 -3.03
C ASP A 157 4.67 -4.90 -3.66
N LEU A 158 3.54 -5.36 -3.12
CA LEU A 158 2.73 -6.43 -3.67
C LEU A 158 1.54 -5.82 -4.42
N LEU A 159 1.43 -6.14 -5.70
CA LEU A 159 0.25 -5.85 -6.50
C LEU A 159 -0.76 -6.98 -6.32
N TRP A 160 -1.72 -6.76 -5.48
CA TRP A 160 -2.69 -7.76 -5.07
C TRP A 160 -3.98 -7.64 -5.85
N ARG A 161 -4.30 -8.66 -6.64
CA ARG A 161 -5.59 -8.76 -7.32
C ARG A 161 -6.60 -9.40 -6.37
N HIS A 162 -7.69 -8.70 -6.11
CA HIS A 162 -8.75 -9.18 -5.22
C HIS A 162 -10.12 -8.77 -5.74
N GLY A 163 -11.14 -9.54 -5.36
CA GLY A 163 -12.53 -9.28 -5.74
C GLY A 163 -13.29 -8.33 -4.79
N VAL A 164 -12.57 -7.51 -3.99
CA VAL A 164 -13.25 -6.57 -3.08
C VAL A 164 -13.88 -5.44 -3.87
N SER A 165 -15.16 -5.19 -3.64
CA SER A 165 -16.00 -4.27 -4.39
C SER A 165 -15.34 -2.93 -4.72
N GLY A 166 -15.29 -2.60 -5.99
CA GLY A 166 -14.77 -1.33 -6.51
C GLY A 166 -13.25 -1.21 -6.57
N HIS A 167 -12.50 -2.23 -6.12
CA HIS A 167 -11.04 -2.23 -6.14
C HIS A 167 -10.51 -3.58 -6.68
N PRO A 168 -10.36 -3.71 -8.01
CA PRO A 168 -9.88 -4.97 -8.60
C PRO A 168 -8.43 -5.28 -8.23
N TYR A 169 -7.65 -4.25 -7.90
CA TYR A 169 -6.27 -4.36 -7.47
C TYR A 169 -6.00 -3.44 -6.28
N SER A 170 -5.08 -3.83 -5.44
CA SER A 170 -4.49 -2.97 -4.41
C SER A 170 -2.98 -3.10 -4.41
N ILE A 171 -2.31 -2.02 -4.03
CA ILE A 171 -0.87 -2.01 -3.80
C ILE A 171 -0.68 -2.11 -2.29
N ILE A 172 -0.14 -3.24 -1.84
CA ILE A 172 0.14 -3.52 -0.44
C ILE A 172 1.65 -3.37 -0.23
N ARG A 173 2.08 -2.56 0.75
CA ARG A 173 3.46 -2.53 1.15
C ARG A 173 3.75 -3.63 2.15
N ILE A 174 4.80 -4.43 1.92
CA ILE A 174 5.27 -5.44 2.87
C ILE A 174 6.59 -4.93 3.44
N VAL A 175 6.69 -4.86 4.76
CA VAL A 175 7.84 -4.33 5.49
C VAL A 175 8.32 -5.36 6.48
N HIS A 176 9.59 -5.75 6.40
CA HIS A 176 10.20 -6.56 7.44
C HIS A 176 10.40 -5.71 8.70
N ARG A 177 10.23 -6.33 9.87
CA ARG A 177 10.32 -5.66 11.18
C ARG A 177 11.59 -4.80 11.31
N ASP A 178 12.73 -5.30 10.87
CA ASP A 178 14.02 -4.59 10.98
C ASP A 178 14.10 -3.32 10.13
N ALA A 179 13.24 -3.18 9.13
CA ALA A 179 13.15 -1.99 8.31
C ALA A 179 12.03 -1.03 8.72
N LEU A 180 11.25 -1.38 9.75
CA LEU A 180 10.03 -0.66 10.11
C LEU A 180 10.29 0.80 10.50
N GLU A 181 11.32 1.06 11.28
CA GLU A 181 11.66 2.40 11.73
C GLU A 181 12.02 3.32 10.56
N ALA A 182 12.99 2.90 9.74
CA ALA A 182 13.42 3.67 8.57
C ALA A 182 12.27 3.87 7.56
N TRP A 183 11.45 2.83 7.37
CA TRP A 183 10.28 2.93 6.51
C TRP A 183 9.26 3.91 7.08
N SER A 184 8.96 3.89 8.36
CA SER A 184 7.94 4.75 8.98
C SER A 184 8.31 6.23 8.90
N LEU A 185 9.58 6.57 9.07
CA LEU A 185 10.08 7.94 8.88
C LEU A 185 9.86 8.40 7.43
N SER A 186 10.29 7.60 6.44
CA SER A 186 10.07 7.91 5.02
C SER A 186 8.58 8.02 4.70
N ALA A 187 7.76 7.10 5.18
CA ALA A 187 6.31 7.08 4.94
C ALA A 187 5.61 8.33 5.49
N THR A 188 6.05 8.82 6.64
CA THR A 188 5.54 10.08 7.23
C THR A 188 5.90 11.28 6.36
N GLN A 189 7.13 11.36 5.87
CA GLN A 189 7.58 12.42 4.97
C GLN A 189 6.82 12.39 3.64
N ASP A 190 6.66 11.21 3.04
CA ASP A 190 5.94 11.01 1.79
C ASP A 190 4.46 11.42 1.93
N ALA A 191 3.82 11.07 3.05
CA ALA A 191 2.45 11.49 3.34
C ALA A 191 2.33 13.01 3.54
N ALA A 192 3.29 13.62 4.23
CA ALA A 192 3.32 15.05 4.45
C ALA A 192 3.48 15.84 3.13
N ALA A 193 4.31 15.35 2.22
CA ALA A 193 4.58 15.97 0.93
C ALA A 193 3.36 15.93 -0.01
N ILE A 194 2.54 14.88 0.05
CA ILE A 194 1.39 14.73 -0.86
C ILE A 194 0.14 15.47 -0.39
N LEU A 195 -0.05 15.68 0.91
CA LEU A 195 -1.27 16.27 1.46
C LEU A 195 -1.67 17.61 0.82
N PRO A 196 -0.76 18.57 0.63
CA PRO A 196 -1.10 19.85 -0.06
C PRO A 196 -1.54 19.67 -1.50
N LEU A 197 -1.05 18.64 -2.18
CA LEU A 197 -1.40 18.35 -3.57
C LEU A 197 -2.77 17.66 -3.71
N LEU A 198 -3.20 16.94 -2.66
CA LEU A 198 -4.49 16.29 -2.60
C LEU A 198 -5.63 17.25 -2.27
N ASP A 199 -5.34 18.35 -1.57
CA ASP A 199 -6.32 19.37 -1.19
C ASP A 199 -5.78 20.78 -1.43
N PRO A 200 -5.65 21.21 -2.70
CA PRO A 200 -5.13 22.53 -3.03
C PRO A 200 -6.04 23.66 -2.54
N ASP A 201 -7.33 23.42 -2.36
CA ASP A 201 -8.29 24.42 -1.86
C ASP A 201 -8.13 24.70 -0.35
N GLY A 202 -7.40 23.81 0.37
CA GLY A 202 -7.06 24.00 1.78
C GLY A 202 -5.81 24.88 2.03
N VAL A 203 -5.14 25.34 0.96
CA VAL A 203 -3.93 26.19 1.02
C VAL A 203 -4.23 27.65 0.63
N ALA A 204 -5.44 27.95 0.15
CA ALA A 204 -5.81 29.29 -0.25
C ALA A 204 -6.46 30.05 0.92
N THR A 205 -5.68 30.77 1.64
CA THR A 205 -5.78 32.16 2.19
C THR A 205 -4.97 32.33 3.42
#